data_0fa580e34ab4d3354f4e940819900e7f
#
_entry.id   0fa580e34ab4d3354f4e940819900e7f
#
_cell.length_a   1.000
_cell.length_b   1.000
_cell.length_c   1.000
_cell.angle_alpha   90.00
_cell.angle_beta   90.00
_cell.angle_gamma   90.00
#
_symmetry.space_group_name_H-M   'P 1'
#
loop_
_entity.id
_entity.type
_entity.pdbx_description
1 polymer ?
#
loop_
_entity_poly.entity_id
_entity_poly.type
_entity_poly.pdbx_seq_one_letter_code
_entity_poly.pdbx_strand_id
1 'polypeptide(L)'
;MKAESNLPKTIVLDASAILSYILPDEQPPKHLTRIFKLWKDQKSHPMSPSLLKLEVGNTLKSSVKRKRLTLSTALTIYNQFLKLPISYITPNLPKTLKLASKYNLSFYDALYLSLSKEKNAPLVTLDKKLARLS
;
A
#
# COMPACT_ATOMS: atom_id res chain seq x y z
N MET A 1 -13.31 -11.81 -20.67
CA MET A 1 -13.97 -11.28 -19.63
C MET A 1 -13.86 -9.82 -19.45
N LYS A 2 -14.94 -9.13 -19.77
CA LYS A 2 -14.99 -7.67 -19.77
C LYS A 2 -14.67 -7.06 -18.39
N ALA A 3 -15.12 -7.72 -17.30
CA ALA A 3 -14.88 -7.20 -15.95
C ALA A 3 -13.38 -7.17 -15.58
N GLU A 4 -12.61 -8.18 -15.99
CA GLU A 4 -11.17 -8.21 -15.74
C GLU A 4 -10.42 -7.23 -16.64
N SER A 5 -10.84 -7.05 -17.90
CA SER A 5 -10.18 -6.13 -18.83
C SER A 5 -10.32 -4.67 -18.39
N ASN A 6 -11.35 -4.35 -17.55
CA ASN A 6 -11.56 -3.00 -17.01
C ASN A 6 -10.86 -2.77 -15.67
N LEU A 7 -10.22 -3.79 -15.09
CA LEU A 7 -9.52 -3.67 -13.82
C LEU A 7 -8.08 -3.18 -14.05
N PRO A 8 -7.53 -2.40 -13.11
CA PRO A 8 -6.20 -1.82 -13.30
C PRO A 8 -5.10 -2.89 -13.32
N LYS A 9 -4.21 -2.78 -14.29
CA LYS A 9 -3.03 -3.67 -14.40
C LYS A 9 -1.91 -3.24 -13.46
N THR A 10 -1.80 -1.94 -13.20
CA THR A 10 -0.85 -1.38 -12.25
C THR A 10 -1.59 -0.64 -11.17
N ILE A 11 -1.14 -0.78 -9.93
CA ILE A 11 -1.74 -0.12 -8.78
C ILE A 11 -0.63 0.42 -7.89
N VAL A 12 -0.97 1.41 -7.08
CA VAL A 12 -0.09 1.88 -6.00
C VAL A 12 -0.71 1.42 -4.68
N LEU A 13 0.07 0.66 -3.90
CA LEU A 13 -0.36 0.19 -2.59
C LEU A 13 0.18 1.09 -1.51
N ASP A 14 -0.67 1.51 -0.56
CA ASP A 14 -0.19 2.13 0.66
C ASP A 14 -0.11 1.11 1.81
N ALA A 15 0.40 1.56 2.95
CA ALA A 15 0.59 0.69 4.10
C ALA A 15 -0.73 0.15 4.65
N SER A 16 -1.79 0.97 4.68
CA SER A 16 -3.09 0.55 5.20
C SER A 16 -3.66 -0.63 4.42
N ALA A 17 -3.55 -0.58 3.10
CA ALA A 17 -4.06 -1.64 2.23
C ALA A 17 -3.27 -2.94 2.40
N ILE A 18 -1.94 -2.89 2.32
CA ILE A 18 -1.13 -4.11 2.43
C ILE A 18 -1.22 -4.73 3.82
N LEU A 19 -1.29 -3.90 4.87
CA LEU A 19 -1.41 -4.39 6.24
C LEU A 19 -2.73 -5.15 6.45
N SER A 20 -3.83 -4.69 5.83
CA SER A 20 -5.10 -5.41 5.90
C SER A 20 -5.02 -6.81 5.30
N TYR A 21 -4.08 -7.02 4.38
CA TYR A 21 -3.87 -8.29 3.70
C TYR A 21 -2.92 -9.22 4.47
N ILE A 22 -1.85 -8.69 5.05
CA ILE A 22 -0.79 -9.51 5.66
C ILE A 22 -0.98 -9.76 7.15
N LEU A 23 -1.74 -8.92 7.86
CA LEU A 23 -1.95 -9.11 9.30
C LEU A 23 -2.96 -10.22 9.55
N PRO A 24 -2.67 -11.19 10.45
CA PRO A 24 -3.53 -12.35 10.66
C PRO A 24 -4.86 -12.02 11.34
N ASP A 25 -4.94 -10.90 12.08
CA ASP A 25 -6.12 -10.46 12.78
C ASP A 25 -6.93 -9.42 12.01
N GLU A 26 -6.59 -9.18 10.75
CA GLU A 26 -7.31 -8.25 9.88
C GLU A 26 -7.77 -8.95 8.61
N GLN A 27 -8.86 -8.44 8.04
CA GLN A 27 -9.35 -8.89 6.74
C GLN A 27 -9.55 -7.66 5.85
N PRO A 28 -9.06 -7.70 4.59
CA PRO A 28 -9.31 -6.60 3.68
C PRO A 28 -10.79 -6.50 3.32
N PRO A 29 -11.31 -5.28 3.09
CA PRO A 29 -12.65 -5.12 2.55
C PRO A 29 -12.82 -5.85 1.21
N LYS A 30 -14.07 -6.16 0.86
CA LYS A 30 -14.35 -6.94 -0.37
C LYS A 30 -13.75 -6.34 -1.63
N HIS A 31 -13.77 -5.01 -1.76
CA HIS A 31 -13.20 -4.36 -2.95
C HIS A 31 -11.69 -4.50 -3.04
N LEU A 32 -10.97 -4.60 -1.91
CA LEU A 32 -9.54 -4.87 -1.90
C LEU A 32 -9.24 -6.36 -2.11
N THR A 33 -10.07 -7.25 -1.61
CA THR A 33 -9.91 -8.70 -1.82
C THR A 33 -9.80 -9.03 -3.31
N ARG A 34 -10.61 -8.37 -4.13
CA ARG A 34 -10.60 -8.56 -5.58
C ARG A 34 -9.26 -8.13 -6.19
N ILE A 35 -8.74 -7.00 -5.73
CA ILE A 35 -7.45 -6.47 -6.19
C ILE A 35 -6.31 -7.41 -5.79
N PHE A 36 -6.31 -7.90 -4.57
CA PHE A 36 -5.28 -8.84 -4.09
C PHE A 36 -5.34 -10.17 -4.86
N LYS A 37 -6.54 -10.62 -5.23
CA LYS A 37 -6.67 -11.82 -6.05
C LYS A 37 -6.04 -11.61 -7.44
N LEU A 38 -6.26 -10.46 -8.06
CA LEU A 38 -5.63 -10.13 -9.34
C LEU A 38 -4.11 -10.13 -9.23
N TRP A 39 -3.58 -9.62 -8.13
CA TRP A 39 -2.15 -9.63 -7.88
C TRP A 39 -1.64 -11.07 -7.73
N LYS A 40 -2.33 -11.89 -6.94
CA LYS A 40 -1.99 -13.30 -6.76
C LYS A 40 -1.99 -14.05 -8.11
N ASP A 41 -2.93 -13.73 -8.98
CA ASP A 41 -3.05 -14.33 -10.32
C ASP A 41 -2.11 -13.68 -11.35
N GLN A 42 -1.22 -12.79 -10.91
CA GLN A 42 -0.25 -12.06 -11.76
C GLN A 42 -0.89 -11.20 -12.83
N LYS A 43 -2.12 -10.77 -12.61
CA LYS A 43 -2.87 -9.89 -13.53
C LYS A 43 -2.79 -8.42 -13.13
N SER A 44 -2.25 -8.12 -11.97
CA SER A 44 -2.03 -6.77 -11.47
C SER A 44 -0.61 -6.63 -10.94
N HIS A 45 -0.01 -5.45 -11.11
CA HIS A 45 1.37 -5.19 -10.71
C HIS A 45 1.41 -4.04 -9.71
N PRO A 46 1.69 -4.31 -8.44
CA PRO A 46 1.72 -3.25 -7.45
C PRO A 46 3.04 -2.48 -7.45
N MET A 47 2.93 -1.19 -7.26
CA MET A 47 4.03 -0.26 -7.04
C MET A 47 3.83 0.43 -5.70
N SER A 48 4.90 0.90 -5.11
CA SER A 48 4.84 1.70 -3.89
C SER A 48 6.12 2.50 -3.70
N PRO A 49 6.09 3.62 -2.97
CA PRO A 49 7.33 4.21 -2.48
C PRO A 49 8.04 3.26 -1.51
N SER A 50 9.37 3.37 -1.41
CA SER A 50 10.16 2.56 -0.46
C SER A 50 9.75 2.77 0.99
N LEU A 51 9.08 3.88 1.29
CA LEU A 51 8.49 4.16 2.59
C LEU A 51 7.59 3.02 3.07
N LEU A 52 6.94 2.29 2.16
CA LEU A 52 6.06 1.17 2.51
C LEU A 52 6.76 0.17 3.42
N LYS A 53 8.01 -0.16 3.12
CA LYS A 53 8.79 -1.11 3.92
C LYS A 53 8.97 -0.63 5.36
N LEU A 54 9.17 0.68 5.52
CA LEU A 54 9.39 1.28 6.83
C LEU A 54 8.08 1.37 7.62
N GLU A 55 7.00 1.74 6.97
CA GLU A 55 5.69 1.83 7.62
C GLU A 55 5.17 0.47 8.06
N VAL A 56 5.34 -0.55 7.22
CA VAL A 56 4.97 -1.92 7.60
C VAL A 56 5.81 -2.39 8.79
N GLY A 57 7.12 -2.16 8.77
CA GLY A 57 7.98 -2.51 9.89
C GLY A 57 7.58 -1.82 11.18
N ASN A 58 7.25 -0.52 11.10
CA ASN A 58 6.82 0.25 12.27
C ASN A 58 5.49 -0.27 12.84
N THR A 59 4.54 -0.64 11.99
CA THR A 59 3.27 -1.20 12.44
C THR A 59 3.45 -2.56 13.10
N LEU A 60 4.30 -3.42 12.55
CA LEU A 60 4.61 -4.71 13.18
C LEU A 60 5.28 -4.53 14.53
N LYS A 61 6.20 -3.58 14.65
CA LYS A 61 6.81 -3.23 15.93
C LYS A 61 5.76 -2.82 16.97
N SER A 62 4.84 -1.96 16.56
CA SER A 62 3.75 -1.51 17.44
C SER A 62 2.84 -2.66 17.87
N SER A 63 2.58 -3.60 16.95
CA SER A 63 1.77 -4.79 17.26
C SER A 63 2.44 -5.68 18.29
N VAL A 64 3.75 -5.83 18.23
CA VAL A 64 4.52 -6.57 19.23
C VAL A 64 4.47 -5.85 20.57
N LYS A 65 4.67 -4.54 20.58
CA LYS A 65 4.63 -3.73 21.81
C LYS A 65 3.26 -3.83 22.49
N ARG A 66 2.18 -3.88 21.71
CA ARG A 66 0.79 -4.00 22.23
C ARG A 66 0.41 -5.45 22.51
N LYS A 67 1.33 -6.38 22.38
CA LYS A 67 1.10 -7.83 22.62
C LYS A 67 0.05 -8.45 21.69
N ARG A 68 -0.17 -7.86 20.51
CA ARG A 68 -1.03 -8.45 19.49
C ARG A 68 -0.32 -9.57 18.72
N LEU A 69 0.99 -9.43 18.56
CA LEU A 69 1.86 -10.41 17.89
C LEU A 69 3.08 -10.66 18.76
N THR A 70 3.63 -11.88 18.66
CA THR A 70 4.98 -12.14 19.17
C THR A 70 6.00 -11.59 18.20
N LEU A 71 7.22 -11.31 18.68
CA LEU A 71 8.30 -10.88 17.80
C LEU A 71 8.58 -11.92 16.71
N SER A 72 8.56 -13.20 17.07
CA SER A 72 8.78 -14.29 16.13
C SER A 72 7.78 -14.25 14.97
N THR A 73 6.48 -14.10 15.29
CA THR A 73 5.42 -14.00 14.27
C THR A 73 5.60 -12.75 13.42
N ALA A 74 5.90 -11.60 14.05
CA ALA A 74 6.12 -10.36 13.32
C ALA A 74 7.28 -10.47 12.34
N LEU A 75 8.38 -11.10 12.74
CA LEU A 75 9.53 -11.32 11.85
C LEU A 75 9.17 -12.22 10.67
N THR A 76 8.41 -13.29 10.92
CA THR A 76 7.95 -14.17 9.84
C THR A 76 7.10 -13.39 8.83
N ILE A 77 6.14 -12.60 9.32
CA ILE A 77 5.27 -11.78 8.45
C ILE A 77 6.11 -10.78 7.66
N TYR A 78 7.04 -10.09 8.31
CA TYR A 78 7.86 -9.07 7.66
C TYR A 78 8.75 -9.67 6.58
N ASN A 79 9.39 -10.81 6.87
CA ASN A 79 10.23 -11.49 5.89
C ASN A 79 9.42 -11.94 4.66
N GLN A 80 8.20 -12.43 4.87
CA GLN A 80 7.31 -12.78 3.76
C GLN A 80 6.89 -11.55 2.96
N PHE A 81 6.55 -10.45 3.65
CA PHE A 81 6.20 -9.19 3.00
C PHE A 81 7.35 -8.68 2.13
N LEU A 82 8.58 -8.71 2.64
CA LEU A 82 9.73 -8.22 1.90
C LEU A 82 10.04 -9.01 0.62
N LYS A 83 9.51 -10.23 0.51
CA LYS A 83 9.65 -11.07 -0.69
C LYS A 83 8.53 -10.85 -1.71
N LEU A 84 7.50 -10.10 -1.37
CA LEU A 84 6.39 -9.85 -2.30
C LEU A 84 6.87 -9.04 -3.52
N PRO A 85 6.36 -9.36 -4.72
CA PRO A 85 6.78 -8.67 -5.95
C PRO A 85 6.13 -7.29 -6.08
N ILE A 86 6.65 -6.33 -5.33
CA ILE A 86 6.24 -4.93 -5.37
C ILE A 86 7.38 -4.13 -6.00
N SER A 87 7.06 -3.31 -7.00
CA SER A 87 8.04 -2.39 -7.58
C SER A 87 8.14 -1.13 -6.73
N TYR A 88 9.30 -0.86 -6.16
CA TYR A 88 9.51 0.32 -5.33
C TYR A 88 10.05 1.47 -6.18
N ILE A 89 9.33 2.56 -6.21
CA ILE A 89 9.62 3.70 -7.08
C ILE A 89 9.54 4.98 -6.26
N THR A 90 10.53 5.86 -6.40
CA THR A 90 10.49 7.18 -5.77
C THR A 90 9.81 8.15 -6.72
N PRO A 91 8.70 8.79 -6.31
CA PRO A 91 8.06 9.80 -7.14
C PRO A 91 8.88 11.10 -7.17
N ASN A 92 8.48 12.04 -8.02
CA ASN A 92 9.09 13.35 -8.06
C ASN A 92 8.87 14.06 -6.72
N LEU A 93 9.95 14.27 -5.96
CA LEU A 93 9.84 14.80 -4.59
C LEU A 93 9.39 16.26 -4.52
N PRO A 94 9.87 17.18 -5.39
CA PRO A 94 9.32 18.53 -5.40
C PRO A 94 7.81 18.58 -5.69
N LYS A 95 7.32 17.78 -6.63
CA LYS A 95 5.87 17.67 -6.89
C LYS A 95 5.14 17.09 -5.70
N THR A 96 5.74 16.13 -5.00
CA THR A 96 5.18 15.55 -3.77
C THR A 96 5.00 16.61 -2.70
N LEU A 97 6.00 17.49 -2.52
CA LEU A 97 5.91 18.59 -1.57
C LEU A 97 4.76 19.53 -1.91
N LYS A 98 4.57 19.84 -3.19
CA LYS A 98 3.46 20.69 -3.64
C LYS A 98 2.10 20.04 -3.33
N LEU A 99 1.97 18.73 -3.55
CA LEU A 99 0.72 18.01 -3.22
C LEU A 99 0.46 18.01 -1.72
N ALA A 100 1.51 17.75 -0.92
CA ALA A 100 1.38 17.76 0.54
C ALA A 100 0.88 19.11 1.05
N SER A 101 1.43 20.20 0.53
CA SER A 101 1.01 21.54 0.88
C SER A 101 -0.42 21.84 0.42
N LYS A 102 -0.73 21.50 -0.83
CA LYS A 102 -2.05 21.80 -1.42
C LYS A 102 -3.18 21.10 -0.67
N TYR A 103 -3.00 19.84 -0.28
CA TYR A 103 -4.05 19.03 0.32
C TYR A 103 -3.89 18.85 1.82
N ASN A 104 -2.92 19.53 2.43
CA ASN A 104 -2.61 19.41 3.86
C ASN A 104 -2.41 17.95 4.29
N LEU A 105 -1.56 17.27 3.55
CA LEU A 105 -1.16 15.90 3.84
C LEU A 105 0.21 15.89 4.50
N SER A 106 0.51 14.85 5.28
CA SER A 106 1.90 14.58 5.62
C SER A 106 2.68 14.34 4.33
N PHE A 107 3.98 14.61 4.34
CA PHE A 107 4.81 14.32 3.18
C PHE A 107 4.78 12.82 2.84
N TYR A 108 4.70 11.97 3.86
CA TYR A 108 4.64 10.52 3.71
C TYR A 108 3.37 10.08 2.99
N ASP A 109 2.21 10.58 3.38
CA ASP A 109 0.95 10.30 2.68
C ASP A 109 0.97 10.83 1.24
N ALA A 110 1.56 12.00 1.07
CA ALA A 110 1.68 12.61 -0.26
C ALA A 110 2.57 11.79 -1.20
N LEU A 111 3.54 11.01 -0.69
CA LEU A 111 4.36 10.14 -1.52
C LEU A 111 3.51 9.12 -2.28
N TYR A 112 2.56 8.50 -1.61
CA TYR A 112 1.66 7.53 -2.24
C TYR A 112 0.79 8.19 -3.30
N LEU A 113 0.19 9.32 -2.96
CA LEU A 113 -0.65 10.08 -3.89
C LEU A 113 0.15 10.56 -5.09
N SER A 114 1.35 11.07 -4.87
CA SER A 114 2.24 11.56 -5.91
C SER A 114 2.61 10.44 -6.89
N LEU A 115 2.97 9.27 -6.38
CA LEU A 115 3.30 8.12 -7.22
C LEU A 115 2.09 7.68 -8.05
N SER A 116 0.91 7.63 -7.43
CA SER A 116 -0.34 7.28 -8.12
C SER A 116 -0.61 8.22 -9.29
N LYS A 117 -0.47 9.52 -9.09
CA LYS A 117 -0.71 10.50 -10.15
C LYS A 117 0.37 10.44 -11.23
N GLU A 118 1.64 10.31 -10.85
CA GLU A 118 2.76 10.25 -11.79
C GLU A 118 2.65 9.04 -12.72
N LYS A 119 2.24 7.90 -12.19
CA LYS A 119 2.13 6.66 -12.95
C LYS A 119 0.73 6.44 -13.54
N ASN A 120 -0.20 7.35 -13.28
CA ASN A 120 -1.59 7.22 -13.70
C ASN A 120 -2.14 5.84 -13.29
N ALA A 121 -1.86 5.43 -12.05
CA ALA A 121 -2.27 4.15 -11.48
C ALA A 121 -3.14 4.40 -10.25
N PRO A 122 -4.21 3.62 -10.05
CA PRO A 122 -5.08 3.81 -8.89
C PRO A 122 -4.31 3.62 -7.59
N LEU A 123 -4.62 4.47 -6.60
CA LEU A 123 -4.11 4.32 -5.25
C LEU A 123 -5.04 3.41 -4.46
N VAL A 124 -4.52 2.28 -4.02
CA VAL A 124 -5.25 1.30 -3.22
C VAL A 124 -4.94 1.58 -1.77
N THR A 125 -5.93 2.11 -1.05
CA THR A 125 -5.77 2.60 0.31
C THR A 125 -7.07 2.40 1.10
N LEU A 126 -6.94 2.27 2.41
CA LEU A 126 -8.08 2.31 3.34
C LEU A 126 -8.27 3.70 3.95
N ASP A 127 -7.36 4.63 3.68
CA ASP A 127 -7.48 6.02 4.13
C ASP A 127 -8.49 6.75 3.25
N LYS A 128 -9.59 7.19 3.87
CA LYS A 128 -10.70 7.84 3.14
C LYS A 128 -10.29 9.14 2.48
N LYS A 129 -9.42 9.93 3.13
CA LYS A 129 -8.94 11.19 2.58
C LYS A 129 -8.09 10.96 1.34
N LEU A 130 -7.14 10.02 1.40
CA LEU A 130 -6.32 9.66 0.25
C LEU A 130 -7.14 9.09 -0.89
N ALA A 131 -8.13 8.24 -0.58
CA ALA A 131 -9.01 7.67 -1.59
C ALA A 131 -9.78 8.76 -2.36
N ARG A 132 -10.24 9.80 -1.67
CA ARG A 132 -10.96 10.91 -2.31
C ARG A 132 -10.06 11.77 -3.20
N LEU A 133 -8.78 11.87 -2.88
CA LEU A 133 -7.82 12.70 -3.62
C LEU A 133 -7.20 11.98 -4.81
N SER A 134 -7.29 10.66 -4.82
CA SER A 134 -6.67 9.84 -5.88
C SER A 134 -7.54 9.70 -7.14
#